data_a7559f9964870df029309fc3a4c0a9fb
#
_entry.id   a7559f9964870df029309fc3a4c0a9fb
#
_cell.length_a   1.000
_cell.length_b   1.000
_cell.length_c   1.000
_cell.angle_alpha   90.00
_cell.angle_beta   90.00
_cell.angle_gamma   90.00
#
_symmetry.space_group_name_H-M   'P 1'
#
loop_
_entity.id
_entity.type
_entity.pdbx_description
1 polymer ?
#
loop_
_entity_poly.entity_id
_entity_poly.type
_entity_poly.pdbx_seq_one_letter_code
_entity_poly.pdbx_strand_id
1 'polypeptide(L)'
;MINKSEKKTDKTELDIDIIAVIQFLWSKRKLFLKSSGIAVIIGLVIAFCIPKEYTTTVKLMPETNNTASKMGNLGGLAAMAGIDINSGNSQDAISPEVYPDIVHSTPFLLELFPQEVTNKKKTLKMSLFNYLKGHQKEAWWNLIIQAPLKGISYLVEMLGDEDHQPDKIDPFFLTKEQKDIIKKLQERISIFVDKKTQVVTVSVRMQDPVISARVTDNVVEKLKKYITNYRTQKAKKDLEFTEKVLKEAQDAYYKAQQTYAAFEDGNKNIVSASYRTELERLKNEMTLTFNVYNTLAQKQEQDKLRVQEQTPVYTIIEPASVPLKASTPKKILILIGCIFLDLIAISGYVLIRDRQIF
;
A
#
# COMPACT_ATOMS: atom_id res chain seq x y z
N MET A 1 -6.76 54.06 -66.49
CA MET A 1 -5.55 53.56 -65.89
C MET A 1 -5.65 53.78 -64.35
N ILE A 2 -6.02 52.74 -63.61
CA ILE A 2 -6.28 52.81 -62.18
C ILE A 2 -5.11 52.12 -61.52
N ASN A 3 -4.31 52.89 -60.80
CA ASN A 3 -3.18 52.43 -60.09
C ASN A 3 -3.65 51.93 -58.65
N LYS A 4 -3.65 50.63 -58.48
CA LYS A 4 -4.08 49.97 -57.25
C LYS A 4 -2.87 49.90 -56.32
N SER A 5 -2.80 50.80 -55.30
CA SER A 5 -1.82 50.82 -54.26
C SER A 5 -2.09 49.59 -53.34
N GLU A 6 -1.19 48.63 -53.37
CA GLU A 6 -1.15 47.54 -52.40
C GLU A 6 -0.69 48.06 -51.04
N LYS A 7 -1.59 48.01 -50.07
CA LYS A 7 -1.33 48.29 -48.67
C LYS A 7 -0.63 47.08 -48.06
N LYS A 8 0.70 47.14 -47.97
CA LYS A 8 1.52 46.19 -47.23
C LYS A 8 1.09 46.24 -45.76
N THR A 9 0.44 45.20 -45.30
CA THR A 9 0.18 44.96 -43.87
C THR A 9 1.50 44.53 -43.26
N ASP A 10 2.16 45.47 -42.58
CA ASP A 10 3.27 45.18 -41.71
C ASP A 10 2.77 44.32 -40.54
N LYS A 11 2.96 43.00 -40.62
CA LYS A 11 2.93 42.11 -39.47
C LYS A 11 4.24 42.41 -38.74
N THR A 12 4.16 43.17 -37.68
CA THR A 12 5.22 43.26 -36.66
C THR A 12 5.39 41.86 -36.04
N GLU A 13 6.21 41.03 -36.65
CA GLU A 13 6.78 39.88 -35.98
C GLU A 13 7.66 40.44 -34.88
N LEU A 14 7.25 40.19 -33.63
CA LEU A 14 8.08 40.47 -32.43
C LEU A 14 9.28 39.52 -32.49
N ASP A 15 10.30 39.90 -33.23
CA ASP A 15 11.61 39.23 -33.22
C ASP A 15 12.26 39.53 -31.87
N ILE A 16 12.02 38.66 -30.91
CA ILE A 16 12.67 38.74 -29.60
C ILE A 16 14.12 38.29 -29.79
N ASP A 17 15.02 39.26 -29.93
CA ASP A 17 16.46 38.95 -29.96
C ASP A 17 16.93 38.46 -28.58
N ILE A 18 16.99 37.13 -28.42
CA ILE A 18 17.38 36.44 -27.18
C ILE A 18 18.78 36.90 -26.74
N ILE A 19 19.67 37.22 -27.69
CA ILE A 19 21.06 37.67 -27.41
C ILE A 19 21.03 39.05 -26.78
N ALA A 20 20.22 39.97 -27.32
CA ALA A 20 20.03 41.30 -26.77
C ALA A 20 19.45 41.26 -25.35
N VAL A 21 18.49 40.38 -25.09
CA VAL A 21 17.88 40.14 -23.75
C VAL A 21 18.97 39.66 -22.76
N ILE A 22 19.80 38.70 -23.17
CA ILE A 22 20.86 38.18 -22.31
C ILE A 22 21.92 39.27 -22.00
N GLN A 23 22.36 40.04 -22.99
CA GLN A 23 23.30 41.15 -22.78
C GLN A 23 22.73 42.24 -21.89
N PHE A 24 21.45 42.55 -22.03
CA PHE A 24 20.73 43.50 -21.19
C PHE A 24 20.66 43.01 -19.73
N LEU A 25 20.30 41.78 -19.49
CA LEU A 25 20.29 41.17 -18.15
C LEU A 25 21.69 41.18 -17.53
N TRP A 26 22.73 40.91 -18.34
CA TRP A 26 24.14 40.95 -17.88
C TRP A 26 24.58 42.35 -17.46
N SER A 27 24.10 43.42 -18.10
CA SER A 27 24.42 44.81 -17.73
C SER A 27 23.88 45.17 -16.33
N LYS A 28 22.78 44.52 -15.87
CA LYS A 28 22.16 44.72 -14.56
C LYS A 28 22.70 43.76 -13.48
N ARG A 29 23.85 43.11 -13.68
CA ARG A 29 24.45 42.09 -12.78
C ARG A 29 24.52 42.49 -11.31
N LYS A 30 24.70 43.79 -11.00
CA LYS A 30 24.72 44.29 -9.62
C LYS A 30 23.37 44.15 -8.93
N LEU A 31 22.26 44.27 -9.66
CA LEU A 31 20.91 44.11 -9.13
C LEU A 31 20.62 42.64 -8.88
N PHE A 32 20.99 41.75 -9.79
CA PHE A 32 20.92 40.30 -9.62
C PHE A 32 21.72 39.83 -8.42
N LEU A 33 22.95 40.33 -8.22
CA LEU A 33 23.79 39.93 -7.09
C LEU A 33 23.20 40.33 -5.74
N LYS A 34 22.64 41.55 -5.66
CA LYS A 34 22.01 42.06 -4.43
C LYS A 34 20.74 41.25 -4.07
N SER A 35 19.91 40.96 -5.05
CA SER A 35 18.70 40.17 -4.82
C SER A 35 19.00 38.70 -4.52
N SER A 36 19.95 38.09 -5.25
CA SER A 36 20.38 36.72 -4.95
C SER A 36 20.92 36.62 -3.51
N GLY A 37 21.60 37.65 -3.00
CA GLY A 37 22.03 37.71 -1.61
C GLY A 37 20.84 37.70 -0.65
N ILE A 38 19.76 38.45 -0.94
CA ILE A 38 18.55 38.46 -0.14
C ILE A 38 17.83 37.08 -0.24
N ALA A 39 17.74 36.51 -1.44
CA ALA A 39 17.13 35.20 -1.65
C ALA A 39 17.86 34.07 -0.88
N VAL A 40 19.19 34.14 -0.80
CA VAL A 40 19.99 33.21 0.01
C VAL A 40 19.65 33.34 1.50
N ILE A 41 19.52 34.57 2.02
CA ILE A 41 19.16 34.79 3.42
C ILE A 41 17.75 34.24 3.70
N ILE A 42 16.78 34.54 2.83
CA ILE A 42 15.41 34.02 2.95
C ILE A 42 15.41 32.49 2.86
N GLY A 43 16.12 31.91 1.89
CA GLY A 43 16.24 30.46 1.71
C GLY A 43 16.87 29.76 2.92
N LEU A 44 17.88 30.39 3.56
CA LEU A 44 18.48 29.92 4.80
C LEU A 44 17.46 29.95 5.96
N VAL A 45 16.74 31.03 6.15
CA VAL A 45 15.70 31.14 7.18
C VAL A 45 14.67 30.04 6.99
N ILE A 46 14.14 29.86 5.77
CA ILE A 46 13.18 28.80 5.44
C ILE A 46 13.78 27.42 5.75
N ALA A 47 15.00 27.13 5.29
CA ALA A 47 15.64 25.82 5.45
C ALA A 47 15.90 25.45 6.93
N PHE A 48 16.11 26.45 7.80
CA PHE A 48 16.31 26.21 9.25
C PHE A 48 15.02 26.17 10.05
N CYS A 49 13.94 26.78 9.55
CA CYS A 49 12.64 26.79 10.22
C CYS A 49 11.82 25.51 9.99
N ILE A 50 12.10 24.75 8.93
CA ILE A 50 11.46 23.45 8.70
C ILE A 50 11.97 22.43 9.71
N PRO A 51 11.09 21.74 10.48
CA PRO A 51 11.52 20.72 11.43
C PRO A 51 12.24 19.57 10.74
N LYS A 52 13.26 19.04 11.41
CA LYS A 52 13.98 17.87 10.92
C LYS A 52 13.10 16.64 11.01
N GLU A 53 13.11 15.80 9.98
CA GLU A 53 12.45 14.51 9.97
C GLU A 53 13.44 13.40 9.64
N TYR A 54 13.20 12.24 10.23
CA TYR A 54 14.04 11.05 10.13
C TYR A 54 13.22 9.95 9.50
N THR A 55 13.78 9.27 8.53
CA THR A 55 13.12 8.15 7.84
C THR A 55 13.84 6.86 8.21
N THR A 56 13.08 5.90 8.70
CA THR A 56 13.53 4.53 8.90
C THR A 56 12.93 3.66 7.81
N THR A 57 13.74 2.78 7.26
CA THR A 57 13.34 1.86 6.19
C THR A 57 13.61 0.42 6.62
N VAL A 58 12.66 -0.46 6.34
CA VAL A 58 12.76 -1.91 6.51
C VAL A 58 12.50 -2.55 5.16
N LYS A 59 13.33 -3.55 4.81
CA LYS A 59 13.12 -4.35 3.59
C LYS A 59 12.75 -5.77 3.96
N LEU A 60 11.64 -6.24 3.40
CA LEU A 60 11.09 -7.57 3.60
C LEU A 60 11.04 -8.29 2.27
N MET A 61 11.42 -9.55 2.28
CA MET A 61 11.17 -10.45 1.15
C MET A 61 10.08 -11.43 1.57
N PRO A 62 8.91 -11.41 0.93
CA PRO A 62 7.91 -12.45 1.15
C PRO A 62 8.45 -13.75 0.57
N GLU A 63 8.45 -14.82 1.35
CA GLU A 63 8.73 -16.14 0.81
C GLU A 63 7.52 -16.58 -0.02
N THR A 64 7.70 -16.58 -1.33
CA THR A 64 6.78 -17.25 -2.24
C THR A 64 7.08 -18.72 -2.15
N ASN A 65 6.21 -19.51 -1.52
CA ASN A 65 6.27 -20.96 -1.57
C ASN A 65 6.01 -21.37 -3.04
N ASN A 66 7.06 -21.37 -3.85
CA ASN A 66 7.03 -21.99 -5.16
C ASN A 66 7.01 -23.52 -4.97
N THR A 67 5.87 -24.02 -4.52
CA THR A 67 5.61 -25.46 -4.41
C THR A 67 5.68 -26.12 -5.79
N ALA A 68 5.51 -25.35 -6.86
CA ALA A 68 5.65 -25.81 -8.25
C ALA A 68 7.04 -26.38 -8.56
N SER A 69 8.11 -25.87 -7.93
CA SER A 69 9.46 -26.39 -8.17
C SER A 69 9.78 -27.68 -7.38
N LYS A 70 9.09 -27.92 -6.28
CA LYS A 70 9.26 -29.16 -5.48
C LYS A 70 8.41 -30.32 -6.01
N MET A 71 7.40 -30.05 -6.81
CA MET A 71 6.45 -31.04 -7.34
C MET A 71 6.68 -31.38 -8.83
N GLY A 72 7.81 -30.95 -9.40
CA GLY A 72 8.12 -31.09 -10.82
C GLY A 72 7.99 -32.51 -11.41
N ASN A 73 8.16 -33.58 -10.61
CA ASN A 73 7.98 -34.93 -11.07
C ASN A 73 6.56 -35.52 -10.83
N LEU A 74 5.82 -35.03 -9.84
CA LEU A 74 4.48 -35.51 -9.56
C LEU A 74 3.41 -34.77 -10.41
N GLY A 75 3.68 -33.51 -10.80
CA GLY A 75 2.78 -32.72 -11.67
C GLY A 75 2.61 -33.36 -13.06
N GLY A 76 3.66 -33.98 -13.60
CA GLY A 76 3.59 -34.67 -14.88
C GLY A 76 2.74 -35.95 -14.86
N LEU A 77 2.73 -36.68 -13.76
CA LEU A 77 1.91 -37.90 -13.59
C LEU A 77 0.43 -37.56 -13.37
N ALA A 78 0.16 -36.48 -12.65
CA ALA A 78 -1.20 -36.01 -12.42
C ALA A 78 -1.84 -35.39 -13.67
N ALA A 79 -1.06 -34.67 -14.49
CA ALA A 79 -1.51 -34.17 -15.80
C ALA A 79 -1.86 -35.32 -16.74
N MET A 80 -1.11 -36.47 -16.71
CA MET A 80 -1.44 -37.69 -17.47
C MET A 80 -2.74 -38.36 -16.96
N ALA A 81 -3.08 -38.18 -15.69
CA ALA A 81 -4.33 -38.64 -15.10
C ALA A 81 -5.52 -37.69 -15.32
N GLY A 82 -5.32 -36.60 -16.07
CA GLY A 82 -6.36 -35.58 -16.31
C GLY A 82 -6.66 -34.68 -15.08
N ILE A 83 -5.82 -34.74 -14.05
CA ILE A 83 -5.96 -33.94 -12.84
C ILE A 83 -5.10 -32.70 -13.01
N ASP A 84 -5.74 -31.57 -13.27
CA ASP A 84 -5.04 -30.27 -13.36
C ASP A 84 -4.66 -29.79 -11.95
N ILE A 85 -3.48 -30.21 -11.47
CA ILE A 85 -2.93 -29.78 -10.17
C ILE A 85 -2.52 -28.31 -10.22
N ASN A 86 -2.43 -27.70 -11.40
CA ASN A 86 -2.00 -26.32 -11.58
C ASN A 86 -3.12 -25.30 -11.24
N SER A 87 -4.37 -25.72 -11.17
CA SER A 87 -5.48 -24.84 -10.81
C SER A 87 -5.59 -24.50 -9.31
N GLY A 88 -4.80 -25.17 -8.46
CA GLY A 88 -4.74 -24.92 -7.00
C GLY A 88 -3.59 -24.02 -6.55
N ASN A 89 -2.78 -23.50 -7.46
CA ASN A 89 -1.50 -22.93 -7.11
C ASN A 89 -1.52 -21.39 -7.06
N SER A 90 -1.20 -20.85 -5.92
CA SER A 90 -0.66 -19.50 -5.65
C SER A 90 -1.53 -18.25 -5.85
N GLN A 91 -2.77 -18.34 -6.30
CA GLN A 91 -3.65 -17.14 -6.38
C GLN A 91 -4.31 -16.76 -5.03
N ASP A 92 -4.22 -17.61 -4.01
CA ASP A 92 -4.83 -17.37 -2.70
C ASP A 92 -3.95 -16.55 -1.73
N ALA A 93 -2.72 -16.24 -2.10
CA ALA A 93 -1.88 -15.34 -1.33
C ALA A 93 -2.21 -13.89 -1.71
N ILE A 94 -2.47 -13.03 -0.72
CA ILE A 94 -2.52 -11.58 -0.97
C ILE A 94 -1.24 -11.20 -1.68
N SER A 95 -1.36 -10.71 -2.93
CA SER A 95 -0.21 -10.23 -3.68
C SER A 95 0.48 -9.10 -2.91
N PRO A 96 1.81 -9.07 -2.85
CA PRO A 96 2.53 -7.96 -2.23
C PRO A 96 2.13 -6.59 -2.77
N GLU A 97 1.62 -6.51 -3.98
CA GLU A 97 1.12 -5.28 -4.60
C GLU A 97 -0.04 -4.63 -3.84
N VAL A 98 -0.79 -5.40 -3.04
CA VAL A 98 -1.91 -4.89 -2.21
C VAL A 98 -1.45 -4.40 -0.83
N TYR A 99 -0.20 -4.64 -0.42
CA TYR A 99 0.29 -4.25 0.90
C TYR A 99 0.22 -2.74 1.17
N PRO A 100 0.50 -1.84 0.19
CA PRO A 100 0.29 -0.42 0.37
C PRO A 100 -1.15 -0.07 0.75
N ASP A 101 -2.14 -0.68 0.09
CA ASP A 101 -3.55 -0.43 0.34
C ASP A 101 -3.97 -0.92 1.73
N ILE A 102 -3.47 -2.08 2.15
CA ILE A 102 -3.72 -2.62 3.50
C ILE A 102 -3.21 -1.65 4.57
N VAL A 103 -1.96 -1.19 4.45
CA VAL A 103 -1.34 -0.32 5.46
C VAL A 103 -1.96 1.08 5.47
N HIS A 104 -2.41 1.58 4.32
CA HIS A 104 -3.10 2.87 4.25
C HIS A 104 -4.59 2.78 4.60
N SER A 105 -5.11 1.58 4.86
CA SER A 105 -6.51 1.41 5.27
C SER A 105 -6.76 2.00 6.65
N THR A 106 -7.94 2.58 6.84
CA THR A 106 -8.35 3.16 8.12
C THR A 106 -8.25 2.17 9.29
N PRO A 107 -8.76 0.92 9.19
CA PRO A 107 -8.65 -0.03 10.30
C PRO A 107 -7.21 -0.33 10.71
N PHE A 108 -6.30 -0.49 9.74
CA PHE A 108 -4.90 -0.74 10.03
C PHE A 108 -4.24 0.43 10.77
N LEU A 109 -4.50 1.67 10.32
CA LEU A 109 -3.93 2.87 10.93
C LEU A 109 -4.48 3.14 12.34
N LEU A 110 -5.76 2.85 12.58
CA LEU A 110 -6.35 2.93 13.91
C LEU A 110 -5.69 1.99 14.92
N GLU A 111 -5.27 0.81 14.49
CA GLU A 111 -4.53 -0.11 15.35
C GLU A 111 -3.15 0.41 15.78
N LEU A 112 -2.59 1.41 15.07
CA LEU A 112 -1.33 2.05 15.46
C LEU A 112 -1.53 3.12 16.56
N PHE A 113 -2.72 3.66 16.75
CA PHE A 113 -3.01 4.77 17.67
C PHE A 113 -2.59 4.50 19.13
N PRO A 114 -2.93 3.35 19.74
CA PRO A 114 -2.60 3.06 21.13
C PRO A 114 -1.12 2.74 21.35
N GLN A 115 -0.33 2.62 20.29
CA GLN A 115 1.05 2.24 20.37
C GLN A 115 1.88 3.23 21.21
N GLU A 116 2.57 2.74 22.22
CA GLU A 116 3.49 3.56 23.01
C GLU A 116 4.75 3.92 22.23
N VAL A 117 5.04 5.22 22.17
CA VAL A 117 6.26 5.78 21.58
C VAL A 117 7.07 6.51 22.63
N THR A 118 8.39 6.38 22.51
CA THR A 118 9.36 7.03 23.41
C THR A 118 10.37 7.77 22.58
N ASN A 119 10.65 9.02 22.91
CA ASN A 119 11.64 9.82 22.19
C ASN A 119 13.08 9.39 22.55
N LYS A 120 14.06 9.86 21.75
CA LYS A 120 15.49 9.58 21.96
C LYS A 120 15.98 9.92 23.37
N LYS A 121 15.44 10.99 23.98
CA LYS A 121 15.81 11.43 25.34
C LYS A 121 15.10 10.68 26.46
N LYS A 122 14.19 9.75 26.16
CA LYS A 122 13.34 9.02 27.12
C LYS A 122 12.48 9.93 28.03
N THR A 123 12.29 11.20 27.65
CA THR A 123 11.50 12.17 28.41
C THR A 123 10.00 12.12 28.08
N LEU A 124 9.66 11.53 26.92
CA LEU A 124 8.29 11.39 26.46
C LEU A 124 7.94 9.90 26.35
N LYS A 125 6.87 9.51 27.05
CA LYS A 125 6.25 8.19 26.92
C LYS A 125 4.76 8.40 26.77
N MET A 126 4.24 8.18 25.56
CA MET A 126 2.83 8.42 25.23
C MET A 126 2.39 7.56 24.06
N SER A 127 1.06 7.54 23.78
CA SER A 127 0.54 6.88 22.58
C SER A 127 0.96 7.63 21.31
N LEU A 128 1.06 6.91 20.18
CA LEU A 128 1.36 7.49 18.87
C LEU A 128 0.32 8.56 18.49
N PHE A 129 -0.95 8.34 18.84
CA PHE A 129 -2.02 9.32 18.64
C PHE A 129 -1.70 10.67 19.32
N ASN A 130 -1.39 10.66 20.63
CA ASN A 130 -1.07 11.85 21.37
C ASN A 130 0.21 12.54 20.89
N TYR A 131 1.19 11.76 20.44
CA TYR A 131 2.40 12.31 19.85
C TYR A 131 2.11 13.06 18.55
N LEU A 132 1.27 12.50 17.67
CA LEU A 132 0.90 13.12 16.40
C LEU A 132 -0.05 14.32 16.57
N LYS A 133 -0.89 14.30 17.63
CA LYS A 133 -1.83 15.38 17.94
C LYS A 133 -1.14 16.65 18.42
N GLY A 134 -0.20 16.56 19.38
CA GLY A 134 0.27 17.76 20.08
C GLY A 134 1.78 17.92 20.25
N HIS A 135 2.59 16.90 19.91
CA HIS A 135 4.03 16.93 20.19
C HIS A 135 4.91 17.06 18.95
N GLN A 136 4.33 17.51 17.83
CA GLN A 136 5.05 17.75 16.61
C GLN A 136 5.33 19.24 16.43
N LYS A 137 6.58 19.55 16.02
CA LYS A 137 6.97 20.90 15.66
C LYS A 137 6.43 21.20 14.26
N GLU A 138 5.71 22.30 14.15
CA GLU A 138 5.29 22.85 12.86
C GLU A 138 6.16 24.05 12.50
N ALA A 139 6.31 24.33 11.19
CA ALA A 139 6.98 25.53 10.74
C ALA A 139 6.12 26.76 11.14
N TRP A 140 6.73 27.82 11.67
CA TRP A 140 6.02 28.99 12.21
C TRP A 140 5.11 29.68 11.19
N TRP A 141 5.43 29.62 9.90
CA TRP A 141 4.57 30.18 8.85
C TRP A 141 3.27 29.39 8.63
N ASN A 142 3.22 28.10 9.04
CA ASN A 142 1.95 27.36 9.03
C ASN A 142 0.92 28.00 9.97
N LEU A 143 1.37 28.61 11.07
CA LEU A 143 0.50 29.38 11.95
C LEU A 143 -0.10 30.60 11.23
N ILE A 144 0.69 31.29 10.41
CA ILE A 144 0.25 32.48 9.66
C ILE A 144 -0.69 32.10 8.52
N ILE A 145 -0.36 31.01 7.76
CA ILE A 145 -1.18 30.56 6.64
C ILE A 145 -2.48 29.92 7.12
N GLN A 146 -2.46 29.21 8.24
CA GLN A 146 -3.64 28.54 8.80
C GLN A 146 -4.48 29.47 9.71
N ALA A 147 -3.94 30.59 10.20
CA ALA A 147 -4.65 31.52 11.07
C ALA A 147 -6.01 31.97 10.51
N PRO A 148 -6.13 32.42 9.23
CA PRO A 148 -7.43 32.81 8.68
C PRO A 148 -8.39 31.62 8.51
N LEU A 149 -7.87 30.43 8.19
CA LEU A 149 -8.68 29.21 8.03
C LEU A 149 -9.14 28.65 9.39
N LYS A 150 -8.27 28.71 10.41
CA LYS A 150 -8.62 28.31 11.79
C LYS A 150 -9.61 29.27 12.44
N GLY A 151 -9.56 30.56 12.11
CA GLY A 151 -10.56 31.55 12.57
C GLY A 151 -11.96 31.22 12.05
N ILE A 152 -12.09 30.84 10.80
CA ILE A 152 -13.36 30.42 10.20
C ILE A 152 -13.83 29.06 10.77
N SER A 153 -12.91 28.08 10.95
CA SER A 153 -13.28 26.80 11.55
C SER A 153 -13.72 26.90 13.01
N TYR A 154 -13.12 27.82 13.78
CA TYR A 154 -13.53 28.10 15.16
C TYR A 154 -14.93 28.70 15.25
N LEU A 155 -15.30 29.57 14.30
CA LEU A 155 -16.67 30.10 14.19
C LEU A 155 -17.67 29.02 13.79
N VAL A 156 -17.30 28.09 12.91
CA VAL A 156 -18.14 26.95 12.51
C VAL A 156 -18.28 25.94 13.66
N GLU A 157 -17.22 25.70 14.42
CA GLU A 157 -17.20 24.79 15.57
C GLU A 157 -18.05 25.37 16.76
N MET A 158 -18.13 26.69 16.88
CA MET A 158 -18.98 27.37 17.88
C MET A 158 -20.47 27.29 17.53
N LEU A 159 -20.80 26.97 16.26
CA LEU A 159 -22.17 26.81 15.74
C LEU A 159 -22.56 25.35 15.52
N GLY A 160 -21.62 24.42 15.66
CA GLY A 160 -21.84 23.00 15.49
C GLY A 160 -21.94 22.25 16.82
N ASP A 161 -22.85 21.30 16.91
CA ASP A 161 -23.03 20.42 18.06
C ASP A 161 -21.70 19.76 18.49
N GLU A 162 -21.46 19.72 19.80
CA GLU A 162 -20.35 19.00 20.42
C GLU A 162 -20.39 17.54 20.01
N ASP A 163 -19.44 17.14 19.17
CA ASP A 163 -19.21 15.75 18.82
C ASP A 163 -18.85 14.99 20.12
N HIS A 164 -19.77 14.20 20.60
CA HIS A 164 -19.55 13.30 21.72
C HIS A 164 -18.36 12.41 21.38
N GLN A 165 -17.26 12.54 22.12
CA GLN A 165 -16.11 11.66 22.00
C GLN A 165 -16.55 10.26 22.42
N PRO A 166 -16.63 9.28 21.51
CA PRO A 166 -16.81 7.91 21.94
C PRO A 166 -15.51 7.46 22.65
N ASP A 167 -15.63 6.97 23.89
CA ASP A 167 -14.52 6.38 24.67
C ASP A 167 -13.84 5.19 23.97
N LYS A 168 -14.44 4.68 22.90
CA LYS A 168 -13.91 3.61 22.05
C LYS A 168 -13.65 4.11 20.65
N ILE A 169 -12.48 3.77 20.13
CA ILE A 169 -12.13 4.01 18.72
C ILE A 169 -13.03 3.10 17.87
N ASP A 170 -14.04 3.70 17.23
CA ASP A 170 -14.93 3.01 16.31
C ASP A 170 -14.53 3.37 14.87
N PRO A 171 -14.12 2.40 14.04
CA PRO A 171 -13.76 2.65 12.65
C PRO A 171 -14.90 3.25 11.82
N PHE A 172 -16.15 3.08 12.25
CA PHE A 172 -17.34 3.58 11.55
C PHE A 172 -17.62 5.06 11.90
N PHE A 173 -17.37 5.46 13.16
CA PHE A 173 -17.58 6.83 13.64
C PHE A 173 -16.25 7.47 14.05
N LEU A 174 -15.58 8.08 13.09
CA LEU A 174 -14.30 8.76 13.34
C LEU A 174 -14.51 10.23 13.64
N THR A 175 -13.89 10.71 14.71
CA THR A 175 -13.84 12.14 15.01
C THR A 175 -12.95 12.87 13.98
N LYS A 176 -13.13 14.19 13.86
CA LYS A 176 -12.31 15.04 12.98
C LYS A 176 -10.82 14.89 13.29
N GLU A 177 -10.46 14.88 14.58
CA GLU A 177 -9.08 14.70 15.03
C GLU A 177 -8.51 13.34 14.60
N GLN A 178 -9.28 12.26 14.73
CA GLN A 178 -8.85 10.92 14.30
C GLN A 178 -8.62 10.87 12.79
N LYS A 179 -9.49 11.48 11.99
CA LYS A 179 -9.32 11.59 10.53
C LYS A 179 -8.04 12.36 10.16
N ASP A 180 -7.76 13.48 10.84
CA ASP A 180 -6.55 14.26 10.60
C ASP A 180 -5.28 13.47 10.95
N ILE A 181 -5.30 12.68 12.03
CA ILE A 181 -4.18 11.83 12.42
C ILE A 181 -3.99 10.67 11.43
N ILE A 182 -5.08 10.06 10.95
CA ILE A 182 -5.02 9.03 9.90
C ILE A 182 -4.35 9.61 8.65
N LYS A 183 -4.76 10.80 8.20
CA LYS A 183 -4.16 11.47 7.05
C LYS A 183 -2.67 11.74 7.26
N LYS A 184 -2.30 12.26 8.44
CA LYS A 184 -0.88 12.46 8.81
C LYS A 184 -0.08 11.16 8.76
N LEU A 185 -0.65 10.02 9.18
CA LEU A 185 0.00 8.71 9.12
C LEU A 185 0.14 8.23 7.68
N GLN A 186 -0.90 8.37 6.85
CA GLN A 186 -0.85 8.01 5.44
C GLN A 186 0.25 8.76 4.69
N GLU A 187 0.46 10.04 4.98
CA GLU A 187 1.53 10.86 4.37
C GLU A 187 2.94 10.48 4.87
N ARG A 188 3.04 9.86 6.05
CA ARG A 188 4.33 9.53 6.70
C ARG A 188 4.77 8.10 6.55
N ILE A 189 3.83 7.20 6.29
CA ILE A 189 4.11 5.79 6.02
C ILE A 189 4.11 5.61 4.50
N SER A 190 5.19 5.07 3.96
CA SER A 190 5.32 4.75 2.55
C SER A 190 5.71 3.30 2.39
N ILE A 191 5.00 2.59 1.52
CA ILE A 191 5.30 1.20 1.16
C ILE A 191 5.52 1.13 -0.33
N PHE A 192 6.65 0.57 -0.70
CA PHE A 192 7.01 0.33 -2.09
C PHE A 192 7.28 -1.15 -2.31
N VAL A 193 6.72 -1.71 -3.36
CA VAL A 193 6.95 -3.10 -3.77
C VAL A 193 7.68 -3.11 -5.11
N ASP A 194 8.86 -3.69 -5.13
CA ASP A 194 9.59 -3.88 -6.37
C ASP A 194 8.97 -5.03 -7.16
N LYS A 195 8.43 -4.73 -8.34
CA LYS A 195 7.75 -5.73 -9.20
C LYS A 195 8.67 -6.84 -9.70
N LYS A 196 9.98 -6.59 -9.79
CA LYS A 196 10.94 -7.59 -10.28
C LYS A 196 11.43 -8.52 -9.18
N THR A 197 11.76 -7.94 -8.02
CA THR A 197 12.35 -8.69 -6.91
C THR A 197 11.32 -9.10 -5.87
N GLN A 198 10.09 -8.58 -5.93
CA GLN A 198 9.03 -8.73 -4.93
C GLN A 198 9.43 -8.23 -3.52
N VAL A 199 10.54 -7.51 -3.42
CA VAL A 199 10.99 -6.91 -2.16
C VAL A 199 10.04 -5.80 -1.75
N VAL A 200 9.51 -5.88 -0.54
CA VAL A 200 8.65 -4.88 0.07
C VAL A 200 9.50 -3.95 0.93
N THR A 201 9.51 -2.68 0.58
CA THR A 201 10.20 -1.63 1.32
C THR A 201 9.18 -0.81 2.11
N VAL A 202 9.24 -0.88 3.43
CA VAL A 202 8.39 -0.09 4.34
C VAL A 202 9.23 1.05 4.90
N SER A 203 8.76 2.27 4.73
CA SER A 203 9.46 3.49 5.22
C SER A 203 8.51 4.34 6.05
N VAL A 204 8.96 4.77 7.22
CA VAL A 204 8.19 5.68 8.09
C VAL A 204 9.01 6.90 8.40
N ARG A 205 8.40 8.07 8.29
CA ARG A 205 9.03 9.37 8.50
C ARG A 205 8.46 10.06 9.75
N MET A 206 9.32 10.34 10.75
CA MET A 206 8.94 11.01 11.99
C MET A 206 9.97 12.06 12.40
N GLN A 207 9.60 12.99 13.29
CA GLN A 207 10.51 14.04 13.77
C GLN A 207 11.54 13.54 14.78
N ASP A 208 11.30 12.39 15.41
CA ASP A 208 12.26 11.74 16.31
C ASP A 208 12.77 10.43 15.69
N PRO A 209 14.10 10.20 15.67
CA PRO A 209 14.68 9.02 15.02
C PRO A 209 14.30 7.70 15.71
N VAL A 210 14.12 7.69 17.04
CA VAL A 210 13.73 6.48 17.78
C VAL A 210 12.27 6.16 17.53
N ILE A 211 11.40 7.18 17.48
CA ILE A 211 9.98 7.01 17.15
C ILE A 211 9.84 6.51 15.71
N SER A 212 10.61 7.06 14.76
CA SER A 212 10.62 6.58 13.38
C SER A 212 10.93 5.07 13.33
N ALA A 213 11.99 4.63 13.99
CA ALA A 213 12.39 3.22 13.98
C ALA A 213 11.34 2.31 14.65
N ARG A 214 10.79 2.70 15.80
CA ARG A 214 9.77 1.92 16.51
C ARG A 214 8.45 1.82 15.72
N VAL A 215 7.99 2.93 15.15
CA VAL A 215 6.76 2.91 14.36
C VAL A 215 6.95 2.07 13.10
N THR A 216 8.13 2.13 12.44
CA THR A 216 8.43 1.27 11.29
C THR A 216 8.37 -0.20 11.66
N ASP A 217 9.00 -0.59 12.76
CA ASP A 217 9.02 -1.97 13.25
C ASP A 217 7.60 -2.47 13.54
N ASN A 218 6.78 -1.66 14.21
CA ASN A 218 5.40 -2.02 14.50
C ASN A 218 4.49 -2.07 13.26
N VAL A 219 4.69 -1.20 12.28
CA VAL A 219 3.98 -1.29 11.00
C VAL A 219 4.30 -2.62 10.31
N VAL A 220 5.57 -3.01 10.32
CA VAL A 220 6.02 -4.28 9.74
C VAL A 220 5.44 -5.47 10.50
N GLU A 221 5.48 -5.46 11.84
CA GLU A 221 4.93 -6.53 12.68
C GLU A 221 3.41 -6.69 12.47
N LYS A 222 2.67 -5.57 12.47
CA LYS A 222 1.23 -5.58 12.21
C LYS A 222 0.89 -6.05 10.79
N LEU A 223 1.64 -5.62 9.80
CA LEU A 223 1.46 -6.07 8.42
C LEU A 223 1.67 -7.58 8.32
N LYS A 224 2.75 -8.10 8.90
CA LYS A 224 3.00 -9.55 8.98
C LYS A 224 1.83 -10.29 9.63
N LYS A 225 1.39 -9.81 10.79
CA LYS A 225 0.25 -10.40 11.52
C LYS A 225 -1.03 -10.38 10.70
N TYR A 226 -1.34 -9.26 10.03
CA TYR A 226 -2.52 -9.13 9.18
C TYR A 226 -2.51 -10.17 8.06
N ILE A 227 -1.41 -10.29 7.34
CA ILE A 227 -1.28 -11.23 6.22
C ILE A 227 -1.32 -12.67 6.71
N THR A 228 -0.64 -12.98 7.83
CA THR A 228 -0.68 -14.32 8.45
C THR A 228 -2.10 -14.72 8.81
N ASN A 229 -2.81 -13.84 9.51
CA ASN A 229 -4.20 -14.08 9.91
C ASN A 229 -5.11 -14.31 8.71
N TYR A 230 -4.98 -13.48 7.67
CA TYR A 230 -5.78 -13.63 6.46
C TYR A 230 -5.55 -15.00 5.80
N ARG A 231 -4.29 -15.38 5.59
CA ARG A 231 -3.93 -16.69 4.98
C ARG A 231 -4.44 -17.86 5.81
N THR A 232 -4.23 -17.81 7.12
CA THR A 232 -4.68 -18.87 8.03
C THR A 232 -6.21 -18.99 8.07
N GLN A 233 -6.93 -17.86 8.08
CA GLN A 233 -8.39 -17.88 8.05
C GLN A 233 -8.92 -18.43 6.72
N LYS A 234 -8.30 -18.06 5.59
CA LYS A 234 -8.67 -18.60 4.28
C LYS A 234 -8.47 -20.11 4.22
N ALA A 235 -7.28 -20.59 4.63
CA ALA A 235 -7.00 -22.03 4.66
C ALA A 235 -7.96 -22.82 5.55
N LYS A 236 -8.35 -22.26 6.71
CA LYS A 236 -9.35 -22.88 7.59
C LYS A 236 -10.73 -22.97 6.94
N LYS A 237 -11.17 -21.92 6.24
CA LYS A 237 -12.46 -21.94 5.52
C LYS A 237 -12.45 -22.94 4.38
N ASP A 238 -11.34 -23.05 3.65
CA ASP A 238 -11.20 -24.02 2.56
C ASP A 238 -11.25 -25.47 3.10
N LEU A 239 -10.58 -25.72 4.25
CA LEU A 239 -10.67 -27.01 4.95
C LEU A 239 -12.09 -27.33 5.38
N GLU A 240 -12.80 -26.39 6.03
CA GLU A 240 -14.18 -26.56 6.48
C GLU A 240 -15.12 -26.88 5.30
N PHE A 241 -14.93 -26.19 4.18
CA PHE A 241 -15.68 -26.48 2.94
C PHE A 241 -15.39 -27.90 2.43
N THR A 242 -14.11 -28.28 2.36
CA THR A 242 -13.70 -29.62 1.90
C THR A 242 -14.26 -30.71 2.82
N GLU A 243 -14.25 -30.51 4.13
CA GLU A 243 -14.82 -31.45 5.12
C GLU A 243 -16.33 -31.65 4.91
N LYS A 244 -17.06 -30.56 4.64
CA LYS A 244 -18.50 -30.65 4.35
C LYS A 244 -18.77 -31.46 3.08
N VAL A 245 -18.11 -31.13 1.99
CA VAL A 245 -18.28 -31.82 0.69
C VAL A 245 -17.82 -33.26 0.77
N LEU A 246 -16.76 -33.56 1.53
CA LEU A 246 -16.29 -34.93 1.77
C LEU A 246 -17.37 -35.78 2.46
N LYS A 247 -18.04 -35.24 3.47
CA LYS A 247 -19.13 -35.94 4.14
C LYS A 247 -20.29 -36.23 3.21
N GLU A 248 -20.70 -35.26 2.38
CA GLU A 248 -21.71 -35.47 1.36
C GLU A 248 -21.34 -36.56 0.36
N ALA A 249 -20.08 -36.59 -0.10
CA ALA A 249 -19.57 -37.61 -1.00
C ALA A 249 -19.50 -39.01 -0.34
N GLN A 250 -19.15 -39.07 0.96
CA GLN A 250 -19.13 -40.31 1.74
C GLN A 250 -20.55 -40.89 1.85
N ASP A 251 -21.53 -40.06 2.16
CA ASP A 251 -22.92 -40.49 2.25
C ASP A 251 -23.45 -40.99 0.88
N ALA A 252 -23.09 -40.30 -0.21
CA ALA A 252 -23.44 -40.70 -1.57
C ALA A 252 -22.80 -42.05 -1.94
N TYR A 253 -21.52 -42.25 -1.61
CA TYR A 253 -20.84 -43.53 -1.85
C TYR A 253 -21.46 -44.66 -1.08
N TYR A 254 -21.74 -44.49 0.22
CA TYR A 254 -22.40 -45.54 1.00
C TYR A 254 -23.78 -45.87 0.50
N LYS A 255 -24.56 -44.89 0.06
CA LYS A 255 -25.88 -45.12 -0.56
C LYS A 255 -25.74 -45.90 -1.87
N ALA A 256 -24.84 -45.55 -2.75
CA ALA A 256 -24.58 -46.27 -4.00
C ALA A 256 -24.12 -47.72 -3.74
N GLN A 257 -23.24 -47.90 -2.73
CA GLN A 257 -22.77 -49.25 -2.32
C GLN A 257 -23.91 -50.11 -1.79
N GLN A 258 -24.79 -49.55 -0.94
CA GLN A 258 -25.99 -50.28 -0.45
C GLN A 258 -26.93 -50.63 -1.59
N THR A 259 -27.17 -49.73 -2.54
CA THR A 259 -28.03 -49.97 -3.68
C THR A 259 -27.48 -51.07 -4.58
N TYR A 260 -26.17 -51.03 -4.86
CA TYR A 260 -25.49 -52.07 -5.62
C TYR A 260 -25.59 -53.42 -4.93
N ALA A 261 -25.27 -53.51 -3.63
CA ALA A 261 -25.30 -54.76 -2.87
C ALA A 261 -26.74 -55.34 -2.75
N ALA A 262 -27.73 -54.51 -2.48
CA ALA A 262 -29.15 -54.94 -2.40
C ALA A 262 -29.63 -55.47 -3.76
N PHE A 263 -29.26 -54.87 -4.87
CA PHE A 263 -29.62 -55.32 -6.21
C PHE A 263 -28.95 -56.67 -6.56
N GLU A 264 -27.66 -56.82 -6.23
CA GLU A 264 -26.89 -58.06 -6.43
C GLU A 264 -27.48 -59.21 -5.60
N ASP A 265 -27.74 -58.98 -4.30
CA ASP A 265 -28.27 -60.00 -3.39
C ASP A 265 -29.71 -60.42 -3.76
N GLY A 266 -30.56 -59.49 -4.15
CA GLY A 266 -31.97 -59.76 -4.52
C GLY A 266 -32.15 -60.51 -5.82
N ASN A 267 -31.10 -60.61 -6.68
CA ASN A 267 -31.21 -61.13 -8.04
C ASN A 267 -30.18 -62.21 -8.37
N LYS A 268 -29.65 -62.92 -7.39
CA LYS A 268 -28.57 -63.93 -7.55
C LYS A 268 -28.81 -65.01 -8.60
N ASN A 269 -30.05 -65.33 -8.94
CA ASN A 269 -30.45 -66.40 -9.86
C ASN A 269 -30.90 -65.89 -11.25
N ILE A 270 -30.81 -64.62 -11.55
CA ILE A 270 -31.30 -64.02 -12.79
C ILE A 270 -30.12 -63.80 -13.75
N VAL A 271 -30.21 -64.44 -14.96
CA VAL A 271 -29.14 -64.38 -16.01
C VAL A 271 -29.64 -63.59 -17.24
N SER A 272 -30.51 -62.60 -17.08
CA SER A 272 -30.96 -61.78 -18.21
C SER A 272 -30.00 -60.70 -18.63
N ALA A 273 -30.00 -60.26 -19.89
CA ALA A 273 -29.16 -59.19 -20.39
C ALA A 273 -29.50 -57.86 -19.67
N SER A 274 -30.79 -57.58 -19.39
CA SER A 274 -31.22 -56.38 -18.66
C SER A 274 -30.68 -56.38 -17.23
N TYR A 275 -30.63 -57.50 -16.55
CA TYR A 275 -30.02 -57.60 -15.23
C TYR A 275 -28.51 -57.22 -15.26
N ARG A 276 -27.78 -57.75 -16.22
CA ARG A 276 -26.31 -57.45 -16.34
C ARG A 276 -26.07 -55.97 -16.60
N THR A 277 -26.89 -55.38 -17.48
CA THR A 277 -26.76 -53.96 -17.80
C THR A 277 -27.05 -53.09 -16.56
N GLU A 278 -28.08 -53.40 -15.78
CA GLU A 278 -28.42 -52.65 -14.58
C GLU A 278 -27.40 -52.84 -13.44
N LEU A 279 -26.86 -54.08 -13.28
CA LEU A 279 -25.80 -54.37 -12.34
C LEU A 279 -24.54 -53.55 -12.68
N GLU A 280 -24.18 -53.52 -13.97
CA GLU A 280 -23.00 -52.73 -14.45
C GLU A 280 -23.21 -51.23 -14.26
N ARG A 281 -24.42 -50.71 -14.49
CA ARG A 281 -24.77 -49.31 -14.20
C ARG A 281 -24.57 -48.96 -12.74
N LEU A 282 -25.14 -49.77 -11.81
CA LEU A 282 -25.01 -49.57 -10.37
C LEU A 282 -23.55 -49.70 -9.89
N LYS A 283 -22.77 -50.64 -10.46
CA LYS A 283 -21.36 -50.76 -10.17
C LYS A 283 -20.58 -49.56 -10.62
N ASN A 284 -20.87 -49.02 -11.80
CA ASN A 284 -20.23 -47.83 -12.33
C ASN A 284 -20.57 -46.59 -11.46
N GLU A 285 -21.81 -46.46 -11.01
CA GLU A 285 -22.26 -45.41 -10.09
C GLU A 285 -21.53 -45.47 -8.73
N MET A 286 -21.40 -46.67 -8.14
CA MET A 286 -20.67 -46.91 -6.92
C MET A 286 -19.18 -46.58 -7.12
N THR A 287 -18.56 -46.97 -8.25
CA THR A 287 -17.15 -46.68 -8.56
C THR A 287 -16.94 -45.21 -8.75
N LEU A 288 -17.85 -44.47 -9.41
CA LEU A 288 -17.79 -43.04 -9.59
C LEU A 288 -17.84 -42.31 -8.26
N THR A 289 -18.82 -42.65 -7.41
CA THR A 289 -18.96 -42.03 -6.07
C THR A 289 -17.78 -42.35 -5.16
N PHE A 290 -17.20 -43.54 -5.23
CA PHE A 290 -15.99 -43.90 -4.53
C PHE A 290 -14.79 -43.05 -4.97
N ASN A 291 -14.59 -42.85 -6.28
CA ASN A 291 -13.52 -42.01 -6.78
C ASN A 291 -13.64 -40.57 -6.33
N VAL A 292 -14.85 -40.01 -6.32
CA VAL A 292 -15.13 -38.67 -5.79
C VAL A 292 -14.78 -38.59 -4.30
N TYR A 293 -15.28 -39.54 -3.50
CA TYR A 293 -14.99 -39.63 -2.06
C TYR A 293 -13.48 -39.71 -1.79
N ASN A 294 -12.77 -40.59 -2.51
CA ASN A 294 -11.32 -40.78 -2.34
C ASN A 294 -10.52 -39.51 -2.72
N THR A 295 -10.92 -38.84 -3.80
CA THR A 295 -10.29 -37.58 -4.23
C THR A 295 -10.48 -36.49 -3.18
N LEU A 296 -11.69 -36.35 -2.62
CA LEU A 296 -11.98 -35.38 -1.57
C LEU A 296 -11.29 -35.71 -0.26
N ALA A 297 -11.12 -36.98 0.10
CA ALA A 297 -10.35 -37.39 1.27
C ALA A 297 -8.87 -37.01 1.15
N GLN A 298 -8.27 -37.21 -0.03
CA GLN A 298 -6.90 -36.76 -0.30
C GLN A 298 -6.79 -35.24 -0.23
N LYS A 299 -7.78 -34.53 -0.78
CA LYS A 299 -7.82 -33.06 -0.71
C LYS A 299 -7.93 -32.56 0.74
N GLN A 300 -8.75 -33.18 1.58
CA GLN A 300 -8.85 -32.82 3.00
C GLN A 300 -7.49 -32.90 3.70
N GLU A 301 -6.73 -34.00 3.47
CA GLU A 301 -5.39 -34.12 4.06
C GLU A 301 -4.44 -33.03 3.55
N GLN A 302 -4.50 -32.67 2.29
CA GLN A 302 -3.74 -31.55 1.73
C GLN A 302 -4.14 -30.23 2.37
N ASP A 303 -5.44 -29.97 2.54
CA ASP A 303 -5.93 -28.74 3.17
C ASP A 303 -5.56 -28.65 4.64
N LYS A 304 -5.55 -29.78 5.39
CA LYS A 304 -5.01 -29.86 6.78
C LYS A 304 -3.54 -29.45 6.84
N LEU A 305 -2.71 -30.01 5.94
CA LEU A 305 -1.29 -29.64 5.84
C LEU A 305 -1.15 -28.16 5.50
N ARG A 306 -1.96 -27.65 4.57
CA ARG A 306 -1.96 -26.22 4.20
C ARG A 306 -2.26 -25.31 5.40
N VAL A 307 -3.20 -25.64 6.26
CA VAL A 307 -3.48 -24.87 7.49
C VAL A 307 -2.27 -24.83 8.41
N GLN A 308 -1.52 -25.93 8.52
CA GLN A 308 -0.31 -26.00 9.35
C GLN A 308 0.88 -25.23 8.74
N GLU A 309 1.04 -25.26 7.41
CA GLU A 309 2.14 -24.61 6.68
C GLU A 309 1.96 -23.11 6.50
N GLN A 310 0.76 -22.57 6.70
CA GLN A 310 0.43 -21.17 6.39
C GLN A 310 0.95 -20.17 7.43
N THR A 311 2.02 -20.47 8.16
CA THR A 311 2.82 -19.45 8.84
C THR A 311 3.72 -18.76 7.80
N PRO A 312 3.37 -17.56 7.29
CA PRO A 312 4.20 -16.92 6.28
C PRO A 312 5.54 -16.55 6.89
N VAL A 313 6.59 -17.09 6.35
CA VAL A 313 7.95 -16.72 6.68
C VAL A 313 8.31 -15.50 5.83
N TYR A 314 8.43 -14.34 6.47
CA TYR A 314 9.02 -13.15 5.85
C TYR A 314 10.47 -13.07 6.25
N THR A 315 11.37 -13.11 5.30
CA THR A 315 12.77 -12.85 5.57
C THR A 315 13.00 -11.34 5.64
N ILE A 316 13.49 -10.84 6.78
CA ILE A 316 13.90 -9.45 6.93
C ILE A 316 15.29 -9.30 6.31
N ILE A 317 15.38 -8.59 5.19
CA ILE A 317 16.64 -8.31 4.51
C ILE A 317 17.37 -7.17 5.25
N GLU A 318 16.62 -6.12 5.61
CA GLU A 318 17.14 -4.95 6.31
C GLU A 318 16.20 -4.60 7.47
N PRO A 319 16.65 -4.78 8.73
CA PRO A 319 15.83 -4.51 9.91
C PRO A 319 15.71 -3.01 10.18
N ALA A 320 14.72 -2.62 10.98
CA ALA A 320 14.57 -1.24 11.43
C ALA A 320 15.81 -0.79 12.21
N SER A 321 16.43 0.29 11.78
CA SER A 321 17.55 0.92 12.45
C SER A 321 17.26 2.38 12.77
N VAL A 322 17.77 2.88 13.89
CA VAL A 322 17.59 4.29 14.26
C VAL A 322 18.45 5.17 13.35
N PRO A 323 17.86 6.06 12.53
CA PRO A 323 18.61 6.87 11.59
C PRO A 323 19.47 7.91 12.31
N LEU A 324 20.73 8.02 11.89
CA LEU A 324 21.69 8.97 12.46
C LEU A 324 21.56 10.39 11.90
N LYS A 325 21.08 10.50 10.65
CA LYS A 325 20.94 11.79 9.94
C LYS A 325 19.47 12.03 9.58
N ALA A 326 19.06 13.30 9.63
CA ALA A 326 17.75 13.70 9.14
C ALA A 326 17.66 13.51 7.62
N SER A 327 16.55 12.98 7.15
CA SER A 327 16.24 12.80 5.73
C SER A 327 15.69 14.08 5.08
N THR A 328 14.97 14.89 5.86
CA THR A 328 14.38 16.17 5.43
C THR A 328 14.59 17.23 6.52
N PRO A 329 14.65 18.53 6.17
CA PRO A 329 14.66 19.11 4.82
C PRO A 329 16.04 18.99 4.13
N LYS A 330 16.03 18.84 2.81
CA LYS A 330 17.24 18.94 1.99
C LYS A 330 17.61 20.41 1.82
N LYS A 331 18.34 20.99 2.78
CA LYS A 331 18.64 22.43 2.88
C LYS A 331 19.25 23.02 1.61
N ILE A 332 20.16 22.29 0.96
CA ILE A 332 20.81 22.72 -0.29
C ILE A 332 19.78 22.87 -1.41
N LEU A 333 18.83 21.93 -1.51
CA LEU A 333 17.81 21.94 -2.56
C LEU A 333 16.83 23.10 -2.37
N ILE A 334 16.48 23.45 -1.13
CA ILE A 334 15.64 24.62 -0.80
C ILE A 334 16.37 25.89 -1.23
N LEU A 335 17.66 26.00 -0.92
CA LEU A 335 18.46 27.18 -1.25
C LEU A 335 18.58 27.38 -2.76
N ILE A 336 18.85 26.30 -3.52
CA ILE A 336 18.89 26.35 -4.98
C ILE A 336 17.52 26.75 -5.53
N GLY A 337 16.42 26.22 -4.98
CA GLY A 337 15.05 26.57 -5.38
C GLY A 337 14.74 28.05 -5.16
N CYS A 338 15.13 28.61 -4.01
CA CYS A 338 14.93 30.03 -3.70
C CYS A 338 15.74 30.94 -4.66
N ILE A 339 16.99 30.59 -4.97
CA ILE A 339 17.83 31.33 -5.92
C ILE A 339 17.22 31.28 -7.33
N PHE A 340 16.74 30.12 -7.75
CA PHE A 340 16.12 29.95 -9.07
C PHE A 340 14.82 30.78 -9.22
N LEU A 341 13.97 30.78 -8.19
CA LEU A 341 12.76 31.61 -8.19
C LEU A 341 13.08 33.11 -8.18
N ASP A 342 14.12 33.52 -7.44
CA ASP A 342 14.61 34.91 -7.45
C ASP A 342 15.07 35.34 -8.83
N LEU A 343 15.87 34.51 -9.50
CA LEU A 343 16.36 34.79 -10.86
C LEU A 343 15.20 35.00 -11.85
N ILE A 344 14.14 34.16 -11.78
CA ILE A 344 12.94 34.31 -12.61
C ILE A 344 12.22 35.61 -12.27
N ALA A 345 12.00 35.88 -10.99
CA ALA A 345 11.28 37.06 -10.53
C ALA A 345 11.97 38.36 -10.94
N ILE A 346 13.30 38.44 -10.80
CA ILE A 346 14.07 39.61 -11.19
C ILE A 346 14.12 39.79 -12.70
N SER A 347 14.32 38.70 -13.45
CA SER A 347 14.30 38.76 -14.91
C SER A 347 12.97 39.34 -15.40
N GLY A 348 11.84 38.84 -14.85
CA GLY A 348 10.51 39.35 -15.16
C GLY A 348 10.35 40.84 -14.76
N TYR A 349 10.79 41.19 -13.55
CA TYR A 349 10.72 42.58 -13.07
C TYR A 349 11.52 43.55 -13.95
N VAL A 350 12.75 43.19 -14.34
CA VAL A 350 13.62 44.02 -15.20
C VAL A 350 13.01 44.18 -16.59
N LEU A 351 12.46 43.14 -17.17
CA LEU A 351 11.79 43.17 -18.47
C LEU A 351 10.52 44.04 -18.46
N ILE A 352 9.72 43.96 -17.41
CA ILE A 352 8.49 44.77 -17.27
C ILE A 352 8.80 46.24 -17.02
N ARG A 353 9.80 46.53 -16.17
CA ARG A 353 10.17 47.89 -15.80
C ARG A 353 10.81 48.66 -16.95
N ASP A 354 11.67 48.02 -17.70
CA ASP A 354 12.41 48.65 -18.81
C ASP A 354 11.72 48.33 -20.17
N ARG A 355 10.36 48.29 -20.18
CA ARG A 355 9.48 48.04 -21.34
C ARG A 355 9.71 48.99 -22.55
N GLN A 356 10.62 49.95 -22.44
CA GLN A 356 11.01 50.87 -23.49
C GLN A 356 12.03 50.31 -24.49
N ILE A 357 12.43 49.03 -24.36
CA ILE A 357 13.46 48.41 -25.21
C ILE A 357 12.80 47.43 -26.23
N PHE A 358 11.52 47.23 -26.18
CA PHE A 358 10.76 46.46 -27.19
C PHE A 358 9.80 47.30 -27.98
#